data_337ce90c62668c48f052055dd1542d04
#
_entry.id   337ce90c62668c48f052055dd1542d04
#
_cell.length_a   1.000
_cell.length_b   1.000
_cell.length_c   1.000
_cell.angle_alpha   90.00
_cell.angle_beta   90.00
_cell.angle_gamma   90.00
#
_symmetry.space_group_name_H-M   'P 1'
#
loop_
_entity.id
_entity.type
_entity.pdbx_description
1 polymer ?
#
loop_
_entity_poly.entity_id
_entity_poly.type
_entity_poly.pdbx_seq_one_letter_code
_entity_poly.pdbx_strand_id
1 'polypeptide(L)'
;MASERILELLNRPADPAEHEAIRELWKAHSIAEDNRDLPGLIATLTEDCVYTVAGTGAPARWEGHEGATRFYTELLTAFPDIHFDLDYIVIGPQGVCEEAVVTASHEGRWLDFEPTGEQLEWRNAIFFPWDPAARKFKGEMVYTDLAFPR
;
A
#
# COMPACT_ATOMS: atom_id res chain seq x y z
N MET A 1 -26.63 -4.56 -0.07
CA MET A 1 -26.74 -5.86 0.60
C MET A 1 -25.35 -6.49 0.63
N ALA A 2 -24.89 -7.00 1.78
CA ALA A 2 -23.57 -7.62 1.89
C ALA A 2 -23.55 -8.95 1.11
N SER A 3 -22.49 -9.18 0.32
CA SER A 3 -22.25 -10.47 -0.33
C SER A 3 -21.85 -11.54 0.70
N GLU A 4 -21.94 -12.83 0.34
CA GLU A 4 -21.46 -13.92 1.20
C GLU A 4 -20.01 -13.70 1.65
N ARG A 5 -19.15 -13.24 0.75
CA ARG A 5 -17.76 -12.89 1.06
C ARG A 5 -17.66 -11.82 2.16
N ILE A 6 -18.49 -10.80 2.14
CA ILE A 6 -18.49 -9.77 3.19
C ILE A 6 -18.97 -10.33 4.52
N LEU A 7 -19.96 -11.22 4.50
CA LEU A 7 -20.44 -11.89 5.71
C LEU A 7 -19.38 -12.80 6.32
N GLU A 8 -18.63 -13.53 5.50
CA GLU A 8 -17.48 -14.33 5.94
C GLU A 8 -16.41 -13.45 6.60
N LEU A 9 -16.05 -12.32 5.98
CA LEU A 9 -15.08 -11.38 6.53
C LEU A 9 -15.55 -10.76 7.87
N LEU A 10 -16.83 -10.38 7.96
CA LEU A 10 -17.41 -9.83 9.18
C LEU A 10 -17.42 -10.83 10.35
N ASN A 11 -17.63 -12.10 10.04
CA ASN A 11 -17.72 -13.16 11.05
C ASN A 11 -16.38 -13.83 11.35
N ARG A 12 -15.31 -13.43 10.68
CA ARG A 12 -13.99 -13.97 10.93
C ARG A 12 -13.52 -13.60 12.34
N PRO A 13 -13.25 -14.57 13.22
CA PRO A 13 -12.85 -14.29 14.59
C PRO A 13 -11.47 -13.63 14.63
N ALA A 14 -11.29 -12.75 15.61
CA ALA A 14 -9.96 -12.23 15.92
C ALA A 14 -9.16 -13.29 16.69
N ASP A 15 -7.92 -13.49 16.26
CA ASP A 15 -6.94 -14.35 16.91
C ASP A 15 -5.73 -13.51 17.36
N PRO A 16 -5.36 -13.52 18.65
CA PRO A 16 -4.26 -12.68 19.16
C PRO A 16 -2.90 -12.99 18.51
N ALA A 17 -2.62 -14.26 18.20
CA ALA A 17 -1.35 -14.66 17.58
C ALA A 17 -1.30 -14.24 16.13
N GLU A 18 -2.41 -14.32 15.41
CA GLU A 18 -2.53 -13.83 14.04
C GLU A 18 -2.42 -12.29 14.01
N HIS A 19 -3.09 -11.60 14.93
CA HIS A 19 -2.99 -10.14 15.07
C HIS A 19 -1.53 -9.70 15.24
N GLU A 20 -0.79 -10.39 16.12
CA GLU A 20 0.64 -10.11 16.30
C GLU A 20 1.45 -10.34 15.04
N ALA A 21 1.17 -11.43 14.32
CA ALA A 21 1.85 -11.74 13.06
C ALA A 21 1.58 -10.68 11.98
N ILE A 22 0.35 -10.20 11.88
CA ILE A 22 -0.01 -9.11 10.94
C ILE A 22 0.74 -7.84 11.31
N ARG A 23 0.78 -7.48 12.59
CA ARG A 23 1.49 -6.31 13.10
C ARG A 23 2.98 -6.36 12.79
N GLU A 24 3.63 -7.48 13.09
CA GLU A 24 5.06 -7.63 12.83
C GLU A 24 5.39 -7.64 11.32
N LEU A 25 4.54 -8.24 10.51
CA LEU A 25 4.71 -8.19 9.05
C LEU A 25 4.55 -6.76 8.51
N TRP A 26 3.55 -6.01 9.01
CA TRP A 26 3.37 -4.62 8.62
C TRP A 26 4.58 -3.76 9.01
N LYS A 27 5.13 -3.94 10.22
CA LYS A 27 6.37 -3.25 10.63
C LYS A 27 7.53 -3.58 9.69
N ALA A 28 7.72 -4.86 9.36
CA ALA A 28 8.77 -5.27 8.44
C ALA A 28 8.60 -4.63 7.06
N HIS A 29 7.37 -4.56 6.56
CA HIS A 29 7.02 -3.90 5.30
C HIS A 29 7.35 -2.41 5.34
N SER A 30 6.85 -1.70 6.34
CA SER A 30 7.07 -0.25 6.53
C SER A 30 8.56 0.10 6.67
N ILE A 31 9.33 -0.69 7.45
CA ILE A 31 10.77 -0.50 7.60
C ILE A 31 11.50 -0.72 6.26
N ALA A 32 11.10 -1.74 5.49
CA ALA A 32 11.69 -2.01 4.18
C ALA A 32 11.40 -0.85 3.21
N GLU A 33 10.20 -0.28 3.25
CA GLU A 33 9.82 0.88 2.44
C GLU A 33 10.65 2.11 2.78
N ASP A 34 10.76 2.45 4.07
CA ASP A 34 11.58 3.58 4.56
C ASP A 34 13.05 3.44 4.14
N ASN A 35 13.57 2.21 4.15
CA ASN A 35 14.94 1.91 3.74
C ASN A 35 15.12 1.73 2.23
N ARG A 36 14.06 1.84 1.43
CA ARG A 36 14.09 1.57 -0.03
C ARG A 36 14.56 0.14 -0.35
N ASP A 37 14.29 -0.80 0.55
CA ASP A 37 14.65 -2.22 0.42
C ASP A 37 13.58 -2.97 -0.38
N LEU A 38 13.68 -2.95 -1.71
CA LEU A 38 12.74 -3.64 -2.59
C LEU A 38 12.64 -5.16 -2.29
N PRO A 39 13.75 -5.90 -2.13
CA PRO A 39 13.67 -7.31 -1.75
C PRO A 39 12.92 -7.53 -0.42
N GLY A 40 13.14 -6.67 0.58
CA GLY A 40 12.44 -6.71 1.85
C GLY A 40 10.95 -6.46 1.71
N LEU A 41 10.53 -5.48 0.88
CA LEU A 41 9.13 -5.23 0.56
C LEU A 41 8.47 -6.45 -0.09
N ILE A 42 9.08 -6.99 -1.14
CA ILE A 42 8.55 -8.15 -1.88
C ILE A 42 8.45 -9.38 -0.99
N ALA A 43 9.38 -9.57 -0.04
CA ALA A 43 9.34 -10.69 0.91
C ALA A 43 8.09 -10.71 1.81
N THR A 44 7.42 -9.58 2.00
CA THR A 44 6.18 -9.47 2.78
C THR A 44 4.92 -9.82 2.00
N LEU A 45 5.01 -10.05 0.70
CA LEU A 45 3.90 -10.19 -0.23
C LEU A 45 3.68 -11.64 -0.67
N THR A 46 2.42 -11.99 -0.96
CA THR A 46 2.09 -13.22 -1.68
C THR A 46 2.58 -13.14 -3.13
N GLU A 47 2.83 -14.29 -3.77
CA GLU A 47 3.27 -14.34 -5.18
C GLU A 47 2.25 -13.73 -6.14
N ASP A 48 0.96 -13.84 -5.82
CA ASP A 48 -0.17 -13.32 -6.58
C ASP A 48 -0.67 -11.95 -6.08
N CYS A 49 0.17 -11.20 -5.39
CA CYS A 49 -0.19 -9.91 -4.83
C CYS A 49 -0.69 -8.92 -5.90
N VAL A 50 -1.54 -8.00 -5.48
CA VAL A 50 -2.10 -6.97 -6.36
C VAL A 50 -1.98 -5.61 -5.70
N TYR A 51 -1.41 -4.66 -6.43
CA TYR A 51 -1.37 -3.24 -6.07
C TYR A 51 -2.37 -2.46 -6.90
N THR A 52 -3.15 -1.60 -6.28
CA THR A 52 -4.06 -0.70 -6.97
C THR A 52 -3.94 0.72 -6.41
N VAL A 53 -4.03 1.71 -7.30
CA VAL A 53 -4.12 3.12 -6.92
C VAL A 53 -5.38 3.70 -7.53
N ALA A 54 -6.21 4.31 -6.70
CA ALA A 54 -7.44 4.99 -7.10
C ALA A 54 -7.46 6.43 -6.54
N GLY A 55 -8.01 7.36 -7.31
CA GLY A 55 -8.13 8.79 -6.94
C GLY A 55 -7.39 9.74 -7.88
N THR A 56 -6.50 9.25 -8.73
CA THR A 56 -5.71 10.06 -9.68
C THR A 56 -6.27 10.09 -11.09
N GLY A 57 -7.52 9.71 -11.28
CA GLY A 57 -8.16 9.55 -12.60
C GLY A 57 -8.49 8.08 -12.87
N ALA A 58 -7.95 7.48 -13.92
CA ALA A 58 -8.15 6.06 -14.19
C ALA A 58 -7.40 5.21 -13.12
N PRO A 59 -8.06 4.18 -12.55
CA PRO A 59 -7.39 3.29 -11.60
C PRO A 59 -6.19 2.59 -12.25
N ALA A 60 -5.09 2.52 -11.53
CA ALA A 60 -3.89 1.80 -11.95
C ALA A 60 -3.75 0.49 -11.16
N ARG A 61 -3.12 -0.52 -11.80
CA ARG A 61 -3.02 -1.86 -11.25
C ARG A 61 -1.70 -2.54 -11.65
N TRP A 62 -1.08 -3.22 -10.68
CA TRP A 62 0.12 -4.04 -10.84
C TRP A 62 -0.11 -5.41 -10.20
N GLU A 63 0.38 -6.47 -10.81
CA GLU A 63 0.12 -7.85 -10.39
C GLU A 63 1.39 -8.65 -10.20
N GLY A 64 1.40 -9.47 -9.15
CA GLY A 64 2.51 -10.36 -8.77
C GLY A 64 3.75 -9.61 -8.27
N HIS A 65 4.78 -10.35 -7.93
CA HIS A 65 6.05 -9.79 -7.45
C HIS A 65 6.72 -8.87 -8.49
N GLU A 66 6.63 -9.20 -9.77
CA GLU A 66 7.12 -8.33 -10.84
C GLU A 66 6.36 -7.01 -10.90
N GLY A 67 5.02 -7.08 -10.82
CA GLY A 67 4.17 -5.89 -10.76
C GLY A 67 4.45 -5.03 -9.53
N ALA A 68 4.57 -5.61 -8.35
CA ALA A 68 4.90 -4.91 -7.12
C ALA A 68 6.29 -4.25 -7.19
N THR A 69 7.28 -4.95 -7.73
CA THR A 69 8.62 -4.39 -7.95
C THR A 69 8.56 -3.18 -8.88
N ARG A 70 7.77 -3.27 -9.97
CA ARG A 70 7.57 -2.15 -10.89
C ARG A 70 6.86 -0.98 -10.20
N PHE A 71 5.79 -1.24 -9.42
CA PHE A 71 5.09 -0.22 -8.66
C PHE A 71 6.05 0.60 -7.78
N TYR A 72 6.85 -0.07 -6.93
CA TYR A 72 7.80 0.62 -6.06
C TYR A 72 8.91 1.33 -6.83
N THR A 73 9.41 0.74 -7.91
CA THR A 73 10.42 1.38 -8.76
C THR A 73 9.88 2.67 -9.39
N GLU A 74 8.66 2.63 -9.92
CA GLU A 74 8.00 3.80 -10.50
C GLU A 74 7.72 4.87 -9.42
N LEU A 75 7.18 4.46 -8.27
CA LEU A 75 6.87 5.35 -7.16
C LEU A 75 8.12 6.08 -6.64
N LEU A 76 9.17 5.33 -6.32
CA LEU A 76 10.40 5.87 -5.75
C LEU A 76 11.24 6.66 -6.76
N THR A 77 11.04 6.43 -8.05
CA THR A 77 11.63 7.25 -9.12
C THR A 77 10.86 8.56 -9.28
N ALA A 78 9.54 8.50 -9.21
CA ALA A 78 8.70 9.70 -9.31
C ALA A 78 8.84 10.61 -8.10
N PHE A 79 8.98 10.01 -6.92
CA PHE A 79 8.99 10.69 -5.61
C PHE A 79 10.16 10.19 -4.75
N PRO A 80 11.41 10.59 -5.07
CA PRO A 80 12.59 10.00 -4.43
C PRO A 80 12.71 10.31 -2.94
N ASP A 81 12.11 11.39 -2.48
CA ASP A 81 12.05 11.85 -1.09
C ASP A 81 10.71 11.57 -0.41
N ILE A 82 9.88 10.67 -0.97
CA ILE A 82 8.56 10.37 -0.43
C ILE A 82 8.63 9.98 1.05
N HIS A 83 7.77 10.60 1.83
CA HIS A 83 7.64 10.39 3.26
C HIS A 83 6.18 10.23 3.65
N PHE A 84 5.89 9.21 4.45
CA PHE A 84 4.57 8.92 4.98
C PHE A 84 4.52 9.27 6.46
N ASP A 85 3.74 10.27 6.83
CA ASP A 85 3.45 10.60 8.22
C ASP A 85 2.10 9.97 8.61
N LEU A 86 2.19 8.81 9.28
CA LEU A 86 1.02 8.02 9.67
C LEU A 86 0.29 8.69 10.82
N ASP A 87 -1.00 8.97 10.65
CA ASP A 87 -1.85 9.52 11.70
C ASP A 87 -3.00 8.57 12.13
N TYR A 88 -3.21 7.48 11.40
CA TYR A 88 -4.19 6.46 11.78
C TYR A 88 -3.82 5.07 11.27
N ILE A 89 -4.05 4.05 12.10
CA ILE A 89 -3.85 2.64 11.74
C ILE A 89 -4.81 1.74 12.50
N VAL A 90 -5.40 0.79 11.79
CA VAL A 90 -6.19 -0.31 12.38
C VAL A 90 -5.71 -1.65 11.86
N ILE A 91 -5.71 -2.66 12.74
CA ILE A 91 -5.38 -4.04 12.42
C ILE A 91 -6.56 -4.91 12.79
N GLY A 92 -6.96 -5.77 11.89
CA GLY A 92 -8.01 -6.76 12.11
C GLY A 92 -7.69 -8.08 11.41
N PRO A 93 -8.56 -9.10 11.53
CA PRO A 93 -8.31 -10.40 10.92
C PRO A 93 -8.27 -10.37 9.38
N GLN A 94 -8.71 -9.28 8.74
CA GLN A 94 -8.63 -9.09 7.29
C GLN A 94 -7.34 -8.42 6.84
N GLY A 95 -6.54 -7.84 7.75
CA GLY A 95 -5.31 -7.13 7.46
C GLY A 95 -5.19 -5.78 8.14
N VAL A 96 -4.58 -4.84 7.47
CA VAL A 96 -4.28 -3.50 7.97
C VAL A 96 -4.97 -2.45 7.11
N CYS A 97 -5.44 -1.38 7.74
CA CYS A 97 -5.76 -0.12 7.09
C CYS A 97 -5.01 1.00 7.79
N GLU A 98 -4.32 1.82 7.03
CA GLU A 98 -3.63 3.00 7.54
C GLU A 98 -4.05 4.26 6.78
N GLU A 99 -3.90 5.40 7.43
CA GLU A 99 -4.03 6.72 6.83
C GLU A 99 -2.77 7.53 7.10
N ALA A 100 -2.28 8.21 6.09
CA ALA A 100 -1.08 9.02 6.16
C ALA A 100 -1.23 10.35 5.44
N VAL A 101 -0.56 11.38 5.96
CA VAL A 101 -0.16 12.54 5.18
C VAL A 101 1.14 12.20 4.47
N VAL A 102 1.16 12.36 3.17
CA VAL A 102 2.31 12.05 2.32
C VAL A 102 2.89 13.32 1.76
N THR A 103 4.21 13.46 1.82
CA THR A 103 4.94 14.59 1.23
C THR A 103 6.01 14.07 0.30
N ALA A 104 6.22 14.75 -0.83
CA ALA A 104 7.28 14.40 -1.77
C ALA A 104 7.56 15.51 -2.79
N SER A 105 8.76 15.51 -3.36
CA SER A 105 9.09 16.23 -4.58
C SER A 105 8.71 15.38 -5.80
N HIS A 106 7.94 15.95 -6.74
CA HIS A 106 7.54 15.26 -7.97
C HIS A 106 8.62 15.41 -9.04
N GLU A 107 9.60 14.50 -9.05
CA GLU A 107 10.79 14.57 -9.90
C GLU A 107 10.76 13.64 -11.11
N GLY A 108 9.91 12.60 -11.10
CA GLY A 108 9.76 11.63 -12.17
C GLY A 108 8.31 11.46 -12.60
N ARG A 109 8.10 10.76 -13.74
CA ARG A 109 6.76 10.45 -14.21
C ARG A 109 6.05 9.51 -13.24
N TRP A 110 4.82 9.86 -12.87
CA TRP A 110 3.92 9.00 -12.10
C TRP A 110 2.61 8.80 -12.82
N LEU A 111 2.27 7.56 -13.15
CA LEU A 111 1.11 7.22 -13.98
C LEU A 111 1.17 8.00 -15.32
N ASP A 112 0.15 8.79 -15.63
CA ASP A 112 0.09 9.64 -16.82
C ASP A 112 0.56 11.08 -16.59
N PHE A 113 1.12 11.38 -15.39
CA PHE A 113 1.56 12.72 -15.00
C PHE A 113 3.07 12.88 -15.20
N GLU A 114 3.45 13.86 -16.01
CA GLU A 114 4.85 14.28 -16.16
C GLU A 114 5.34 15.01 -14.90
N PRO A 115 6.65 14.95 -14.60
CA PRO A 115 7.20 15.59 -13.41
C PRO A 115 6.94 17.09 -13.40
N THR A 116 6.46 17.61 -12.28
CA THR A 116 6.21 19.05 -12.07
C THR A 116 7.38 19.77 -11.41
N GLY A 117 8.28 19.03 -10.73
CA GLY A 117 9.35 19.60 -9.91
C GLY A 117 8.86 20.24 -8.61
N GLU A 118 7.57 20.12 -8.30
CA GLU A 118 6.98 20.74 -7.13
C GLU A 118 7.00 19.84 -5.90
N GLN A 119 7.02 20.46 -4.73
CA GLN A 119 6.73 19.79 -3.46
C GLN A 119 5.23 19.60 -3.35
N LEU A 120 4.81 18.34 -3.19
CA LEU A 120 3.41 17.95 -3.07
C LEU A 120 3.12 17.43 -1.67
N GLU A 121 1.89 17.65 -1.21
CA GLU A 121 1.32 17.06 -0.01
C GLU A 121 -0.05 16.49 -0.35
N TRP A 122 -0.33 15.26 0.11
CA TRP A 122 -1.62 14.60 -0.11
C TRP A 122 -1.92 13.59 0.99
N ARG A 123 -3.13 13.02 0.97
CA ARG A 123 -3.53 11.95 1.87
C ARG A 123 -3.69 10.63 1.13
N ASN A 124 -3.25 9.57 1.78
CA ASN A 124 -3.53 8.20 1.38
C ASN A 124 -4.30 7.46 2.47
N ALA A 125 -5.25 6.62 2.06
CA ALA A 125 -5.72 5.49 2.86
C ALA A 125 -5.28 4.21 2.15
N ILE A 126 -4.58 3.33 2.86
CA ILE A 126 -3.98 2.13 2.28
C ILE A 126 -4.48 0.91 3.03
N PHE A 127 -5.04 -0.05 2.30
CA PHE A 127 -5.45 -1.35 2.82
C PHE A 127 -4.41 -2.39 2.42
N PHE A 128 -3.98 -3.19 3.40
CA PHE A 128 -3.09 -4.34 3.23
C PHE A 128 -3.89 -5.62 3.50
N PRO A 129 -4.50 -6.24 2.49
CA PRO A 129 -5.25 -7.47 2.69
C PRO A 129 -4.34 -8.60 3.14
N TRP A 130 -4.75 -9.32 4.19
CA TRP A 130 -4.00 -10.43 4.77
C TRP A 130 -4.39 -11.77 4.15
N ASP A 131 -3.39 -12.60 3.86
CA ASP A 131 -3.59 -14.01 3.54
C ASP A 131 -3.18 -14.88 4.74
N PRO A 132 -4.15 -15.52 5.43
CA PRO A 132 -3.86 -16.32 6.61
C PRO A 132 -3.10 -17.61 6.32
N ALA A 133 -3.22 -18.15 5.11
CA ALA A 133 -2.52 -19.36 4.71
C ALA A 133 -1.04 -19.08 4.39
N ALA A 134 -0.79 -18.06 3.59
CA ALA A 134 0.56 -17.63 3.23
C ALA A 134 1.23 -16.83 4.36
N ARG A 135 0.45 -16.25 5.29
CA ARG A 135 0.89 -15.32 6.34
C ARG A 135 1.67 -14.13 5.75
N LYS A 136 1.11 -13.56 4.70
CA LYS A 136 1.65 -12.44 3.93
C LYS A 136 0.54 -11.50 3.50
N PHE A 137 0.91 -10.30 3.08
CA PHE A 137 -0.04 -9.38 2.46
C PHE A 137 -0.30 -9.74 1.00
N LYS A 138 -1.54 -9.56 0.58
CA LYS A 138 -1.96 -9.76 -0.81
C LYS A 138 -1.74 -8.53 -1.70
N GLY A 139 -0.92 -7.59 -1.26
CA GLY A 139 -0.65 -6.33 -1.91
C GLY A 139 -1.27 -5.15 -1.18
N GLU A 140 -1.54 -4.08 -1.90
CA GLU A 140 -2.10 -2.84 -1.35
C GLU A 140 -3.24 -2.31 -2.21
N MET A 141 -4.26 -1.75 -1.55
CA MET A 141 -5.28 -0.93 -2.18
C MET A 141 -5.09 0.50 -1.70
N VAL A 142 -4.52 1.35 -2.54
CA VAL A 142 -4.23 2.75 -2.23
C VAL A 142 -5.37 3.64 -2.74
N TYR A 143 -5.95 4.41 -1.83
CA TYR A 143 -6.90 5.47 -2.14
C TYR A 143 -6.23 6.80 -1.82
N THR A 144 -6.15 7.68 -2.79
CA THR A 144 -5.37 8.91 -2.71
C THR A 144 -6.17 10.13 -3.15
N ASP A 145 -5.91 11.28 -2.53
CA ASP A 145 -6.37 12.57 -2.99
C ASP A 145 -5.27 13.36 -3.73
N LEU A 146 -4.17 12.68 -4.10
CA LEU A 146 -3.08 13.29 -4.86
C LEU A 146 -3.62 14.00 -6.09
N ALA A 147 -3.38 15.29 -6.16
CA ALA A 147 -3.72 16.14 -7.29
C ALA A 147 -2.47 16.84 -7.82
N PHE A 148 -2.33 16.86 -9.13
CA PHE A 148 -1.21 17.53 -9.78
C PHE A 148 -1.64 18.95 -10.22
N PRO A 149 -0.76 19.95 -10.06
CA PRO A 149 -0.99 21.28 -10.61
C PRO A 149 -1.25 21.20 -12.12
N ARG A 150 -2.24 21.95 -12.59
CA ARG A 150 -2.60 22.06 -14.01
C ARG A 150 -1.84 23.18 -14.68
#